data_0e86bc442bf08e3620f5204c242cefc8
#
_entry.id   0e86bc442bf08e3620f5204c242cefc8
#
_cell.length_a   1.000
_cell.length_b   1.000
_cell.length_c   1.000
_cell.angle_alpha   90.00
_cell.angle_beta   90.00
_cell.angle_gamma   90.00
#
_symmetry.space_group_name_H-M   'P 1'
#
loop_
_entity.id
_entity.type
_entity.pdbx_description
1 polymer ?
#
loop_
_entity_poly.entity_id
_entity_poly.type
_entity_poly.pdbx_seq_one_letter_code
_entity_poly.pdbx_strand_id
1 'polypeptide(L)'
;MVLSFYVIICVLSLACCVLFFWNKRSYYPVLYALVYILALLSHVCYVLLALSKDVGEAIVINKGIYVGGCFFPLVGMLIVLSICQIKVPKWVTFLLLLIASAVYAVSFTTGYSPIFYKNVEIEQRYGITVMIKEYGPLHSIFYVMIGLFLVATLVVLAYGWFKKPNISKRDLAIAAFMQIFSIFCYFIGRMIMKEIEWMALADLIDEIGFLLIMNHIGLYQVDDLVLSSIQNEGKVGYVALDFNKRYLSSSDVAKRFLPELAKTPADHPITDDVLRESFDKWIEQYATEKMSLDHTLNKDKFIYLVHVGDLYDGNEKRGYLIEITDDTEHQERVADIERYNMSLNRELMAKAKLIRELEAKAENSSEE
;
A
#
# COMPACT_ATOMS: atom_id res chain seq x y z
N MET A 1 34.10 18.44 2.44
CA MET A 1 33.12 17.83 3.37
C MET A 1 31.66 18.14 2.96
N VAL A 2 31.24 19.40 2.85
CA VAL A 2 29.84 19.75 2.50
C VAL A 2 29.46 19.32 1.07
N LEU A 3 30.33 19.52 0.07
CA LEU A 3 30.08 19.01 -1.28
C LEU A 3 29.90 17.48 -1.29
N SER A 4 30.76 16.77 -0.54
CA SER A 4 30.65 15.30 -0.45
C SER A 4 29.31 14.86 0.17
N PHE A 5 28.76 15.62 1.10
CA PHE A 5 27.42 15.36 1.66
C PHE A 5 26.34 15.41 0.58
N TYR A 6 26.29 16.47 -0.26
CA TYR A 6 25.30 16.56 -1.33
C TYR A 6 25.50 15.50 -2.42
N VAL A 7 26.76 15.18 -2.77
CA VAL A 7 27.06 14.13 -3.75
C VAL A 7 26.62 12.77 -3.25
N ILE A 8 26.89 12.42 -1.98
CA ILE A 8 26.46 11.14 -1.39
C ILE A 8 24.94 11.05 -1.40
N ILE A 9 24.23 12.10 -0.97
CA ILE A 9 22.76 12.13 -0.98
C ILE A 9 22.23 11.96 -2.41
N CYS A 10 22.80 12.66 -3.39
CA CYS A 10 22.39 12.54 -4.79
C CYS A 10 22.59 11.13 -5.35
N VAL A 11 23.72 10.48 -5.02
CA VAL A 11 23.97 9.08 -5.43
C VAL A 11 23.00 8.10 -4.75
N LEU A 12 22.71 8.30 -3.47
CA LEU A 12 21.71 7.47 -2.76
C LEU A 12 20.31 7.69 -3.29
N SER A 13 19.93 8.93 -3.58
CA SER A 13 18.64 9.24 -4.22
C SER A 13 18.52 8.61 -5.62
N LEU A 14 19.59 8.65 -6.42
CA LEU A 14 19.63 7.94 -7.70
C LEU A 14 19.46 6.44 -7.50
N ALA A 15 20.10 5.85 -6.49
CA ALA A 15 19.92 4.43 -6.17
C ALA A 15 18.47 4.12 -5.76
N CYS A 16 17.84 4.96 -4.93
CA CYS A 16 16.43 4.83 -4.57
C CYS A 16 15.52 4.92 -5.82
N CYS A 17 15.79 5.87 -6.69
CA CYS A 17 15.06 6.03 -7.96
C CYS A 17 15.20 4.78 -8.85
N VAL A 18 16.41 4.27 -9.03
CA VAL A 18 16.66 3.03 -9.79
C VAL A 18 15.95 1.84 -9.15
N LEU A 19 16.06 1.66 -7.85
CA LEU A 19 15.38 0.59 -7.12
C LEU A 19 13.86 0.70 -7.27
N PHE A 20 13.30 1.90 -7.19
CA PHE A 20 11.87 2.11 -7.42
C PHE A 20 11.46 1.65 -8.82
N PHE A 21 12.13 2.13 -9.87
CA PHE A 21 11.76 1.79 -11.26
C PHE A 21 12.07 0.33 -11.61
N TRP A 22 13.08 -0.27 -10.98
CA TRP A 22 13.36 -1.70 -11.12
C TRP A 22 12.24 -2.55 -10.51
N ASN A 23 11.76 -2.18 -9.32
CA ASN A 23 10.71 -2.89 -8.61
C ASN A 23 9.30 -2.35 -8.92
N LYS A 24 9.19 -1.37 -9.83
CA LYS A 24 7.91 -0.75 -10.17
C LYS A 24 6.96 -1.79 -10.76
N ARG A 25 5.78 -1.87 -10.16
CA ARG A 25 4.66 -2.70 -10.62
C ARG A 25 3.59 -1.82 -11.28
N SER A 26 2.82 -2.42 -12.20
CA SER A 26 1.83 -1.69 -13.01
C SER A 26 0.72 -1.00 -12.18
N TYR A 27 0.48 -1.48 -10.96
CA TYR A 27 -0.55 -0.94 -10.06
C TYR A 27 -0.07 0.20 -9.16
N TYR A 28 1.24 0.52 -9.11
CA TYR A 28 1.69 1.66 -8.31
C TYR A 28 1.21 2.98 -8.91
N PRO A 29 0.54 3.84 -8.10
CA PRO A 29 0.12 5.15 -8.57
C PRO A 29 1.30 5.98 -9.09
N VAL A 30 1.06 6.76 -10.13
CA VAL A 30 2.05 7.68 -10.73
C VAL A 30 2.65 8.63 -9.69
N LEU A 31 1.90 8.96 -8.62
CA LEU A 31 2.36 9.80 -7.51
C LEU A 31 3.69 9.32 -6.89
N TYR A 32 3.87 8.00 -6.75
CA TYR A 32 5.14 7.46 -6.21
C TYR A 32 6.31 7.72 -7.16
N ALA A 33 6.11 7.55 -8.47
CA ALA A 33 7.15 7.88 -9.44
C ALA A 33 7.55 9.36 -9.38
N LEU A 34 6.58 10.25 -9.16
CA LEU A 34 6.83 11.69 -9.04
C LEU A 34 7.71 12.02 -7.81
N VAL A 35 7.56 11.32 -6.68
CA VAL A 35 8.42 11.51 -5.49
C VAL A 35 9.88 11.33 -5.88
N TYR A 36 10.25 10.20 -6.49
CA TYR A 36 11.65 9.90 -6.83
C TYR A 36 12.21 10.84 -7.89
N ILE A 37 11.41 11.23 -8.87
CA ILE A 37 11.84 12.17 -9.92
C ILE A 37 12.07 13.57 -9.33
N LEU A 38 11.14 14.05 -8.48
CA LEU A 38 11.23 15.38 -7.86
C LEU A 38 12.40 15.46 -6.88
N ALA A 39 12.59 14.44 -6.03
CA ALA A 39 13.69 14.40 -5.09
C ALA A 39 15.05 14.33 -5.79
N LEU A 40 15.21 13.42 -6.77
CA LEU A 40 16.44 13.32 -7.54
C LEU A 40 16.77 14.65 -8.26
N LEU A 41 15.77 15.31 -8.86
CA LEU A 41 15.94 16.63 -9.46
C LEU A 41 16.45 17.66 -8.44
N SER A 42 15.86 17.69 -7.25
CA SER A 42 16.29 18.58 -6.17
C SER A 42 17.71 18.28 -5.73
N HIS A 43 18.07 17.01 -5.55
CA HIS A 43 19.42 16.60 -5.12
C HIS A 43 20.48 16.97 -6.17
N VAL A 44 20.19 16.77 -7.46
CA VAL A 44 21.06 17.24 -8.55
C VAL A 44 21.23 18.76 -8.49
N CYS A 45 20.15 19.50 -8.27
CA CYS A 45 20.20 20.95 -8.14
C CYS A 45 21.00 21.40 -6.90
N TYR A 46 20.96 20.70 -5.77
CA TYR A 46 21.81 21.01 -4.61
C TYR A 46 23.30 20.83 -4.92
N VAL A 47 23.67 19.76 -5.63
CA VAL A 47 25.06 19.54 -6.08
C VAL A 47 25.50 20.66 -7.04
N LEU A 48 24.66 20.98 -8.03
CA LEU A 48 24.97 22.04 -9.00
C LEU A 48 25.08 23.41 -8.34
N LEU A 49 24.22 23.73 -7.38
CA LEU A 49 24.28 24.99 -6.63
C LEU A 49 25.58 25.10 -5.84
N ALA A 50 26.02 24.02 -5.20
CA ALA A 50 27.29 23.99 -4.49
C ALA A 50 28.52 24.22 -5.40
N LEU A 51 28.38 23.94 -6.71
CA LEU A 51 29.42 24.10 -7.73
C LEU A 51 29.26 25.35 -8.57
N SER A 52 28.19 26.15 -8.41
CA SER A 52 27.92 27.34 -9.22
C SER A 52 29.00 28.39 -9.05
N LYS A 53 29.27 29.14 -10.13
CA LYS A 53 30.39 30.12 -10.19
C LYS A 53 29.93 31.55 -10.12
N ASP A 54 28.70 31.82 -10.51
CA ASP A 54 28.14 33.17 -10.51
C ASP A 54 26.68 33.18 -10.02
N VAL A 55 26.20 34.40 -9.71
CA VAL A 55 24.85 34.61 -9.16
C VAL A 55 23.76 34.20 -10.13
N GLY A 56 23.97 34.41 -11.44
CA GLY A 56 22.97 34.04 -12.46
C GLY A 56 22.76 32.54 -12.55
N GLU A 57 23.85 31.76 -12.57
CA GLU A 57 23.85 30.32 -12.52
C GLU A 57 23.17 29.82 -11.23
N ALA A 58 23.54 30.35 -10.07
CA ALA A 58 22.95 30.02 -8.79
C ALA A 58 21.43 30.26 -8.74
N ILE A 59 20.94 31.38 -9.31
CA ILE A 59 19.51 31.70 -9.41
C ILE A 59 18.77 30.66 -10.27
N VAL A 60 19.31 30.29 -11.43
CA VAL A 60 18.67 29.32 -12.32
C VAL A 60 18.57 27.96 -11.64
N ILE A 61 19.64 27.49 -11.02
CA ILE A 61 19.68 26.22 -10.32
C ILE A 61 18.72 26.24 -9.11
N ASN A 62 18.68 27.35 -8.36
CA ASN A 62 17.78 27.49 -7.22
C ASN A 62 16.28 27.39 -7.63
N LYS A 63 15.89 27.82 -8.84
CA LYS A 63 14.57 27.59 -9.38
C LYS A 63 14.26 26.10 -9.53
N GLY A 64 15.26 25.29 -9.92
CA GLY A 64 15.15 23.84 -9.95
C GLY A 64 14.91 23.23 -8.57
N ILE A 65 15.58 23.72 -7.52
CA ILE A 65 15.34 23.30 -6.13
C ILE A 65 13.89 23.57 -5.71
N TYR A 66 13.30 24.70 -6.13
CA TYR A 66 11.90 25.02 -5.83
C TYR A 66 10.89 24.14 -6.54
N VAL A 67 11.24 23.41 -7.60
CA VAL A 67 10.38 22.35 -8.16
C VAL A 67 10.11 21.31 -7.07
N GLY A 68 11.16 20.76 -6.46
CA GLY A 68 11.01 19.85 -5.32
C GLY A 68 10.30 20.54 -4.15
N GLY A 69 10.79 21.70 -3.73
CA GLY A 69 10.24 22.41 -2.57
C GLY A 69 8.74 22.71 -2.65
N CYS A 70 8.16 22.93 -3.85
CA CYS A 70 6.73 23.18 -4.02
C CYS A 70 5.90 21.91 -4.22
N PHE A 71 6.42 20.96 -4.99
CA PHE A 71 5.62 19.79 -5.41
C PHE A 71 5.85 18.54 -4.57
N PHE A 72 7.04 18.36 -3.98
CA PHE A 72 7.32 17.18 -3.16
C PHE A 72 6.41 17.09 -1.92
N PRO A 73 6.19 18.15 -1.10
CA PRO A 73 5.25 18.10 0.02
C PRO A 73 3.81 17.83 -0.40
N LEU A 74 3.38 18.37 -1.56
CA LEU A 74 2.06 18.10 -2.12
C LEU A 74 1.90 16.63 -2.50
N VAL A 75 2.86 16.08 -3.23
CA VAL A 75 2.82 14.67 -3.67
C VAL A 75 2.89 13.76 -2.46
N GLY A 76 3.75 14.03 -1.47
CA GLY A 76 3.82 13.30 -0.21
C GLY A 76 2.50 13.29 0.54
N MET A 77 1.82 14.44 0.66
CA MET A 77 0.49 14.55 1.25
C MET A 77 -0.55 13.68 0.49
N LEU A 78 -0.55 13.72 -0.84
CA LEU A 78 -1.47 12.92 -1.65
C LEU A 78 -1.21 11.41 -1.50
N ILE A 79 0.05 11.00 -1.36
CA ILE A 79 0.41 9.61 -1.07
C ILE A 79 -0.11 9.20 0.31
N VAL A 80 0.07 10.02 1.34
CA VAL A 80 -0.44 9.73 2.69
C VAL A 80 -1.96 9.64 2.70
N LEU A 81 -2.66 10.49 1.96
CA LEU A 81 -4.11 10.37 1.75
C LEU A 81 -4.49 9.03 1.11
N SER A 82 -3.73 8.59 0.12
CA SER A 82 -3.93 7.29 -0.54
C SER A 82 -3.67 6.13 0.43
N ILE A 83 -2.58 6.17 1.21
CA ILE A 83 -2.29 5.18 2.26
C ILE A 83 -3.45 5.10 3.27
N CYS A 84 -4.01 6.24 3.67
CA CYS A 84 -5.15 6.32 4.56
C CYS A 84 -6.49 5.97 3.89
N GLN A 85 -6.49 5.52 2.63
CA GLN A 85 -7.69 5.18 1.86
C GLN A 85 -8.73 6.32 1.87
N ILE A 86 -8.25 7.56 1.77
CA ILE A 86 -9.09 8.75 1.67
C ILE A 86 -9.17 9.16 0.20
N LYS A 87 -10.35 9.01 -0.39
CA LYS A 87 -10.59 9.40 -1.79
C LYS A 87 -10.67 10.92 -1.90
N VAL A 88 -9.70 11.51 -2.58
CA VAL A 88 -9.70 12.96 -2.87
C VAL A 88 -10.38 13.21 -4.22
N PRO A 89 -11.38 14.10 -4.30
CA PRO A 89 -11.98 14.48 -5.56
C PRO A 89 -10.94 15.09 -6.52
N LYS A 90 -11.01 14.76 -7.81
CA LYS A 90 -10.06 15.24 -8.82
C LYS A 90 -9.92 16.76 -8.87
N TRP A 91 -11.02 17.50 -8.65
CA TRP A 91 -11.00 18.96 -8.63
C TRP A 91 -10.19 19.53 -7.45
N VAL A 92 -10.18 18.85 -6.29
CA VAL A 92 -9.36 19.25 -5.12
C VAL A 92 -7.89 19.05 -5.45
N THR A 93 -7.51 17.89 -6.00
CA THR A 93 -6.14 17.61 -6.44
C THR A 93 -5.66 18.64 -7.47
N PHE A 94 -6.54 18.99 -8.43
CA PHE A 94 -6.24 20.03 -9.42
C PHE A 94 -6.04 21.40 -8.77
N LEU A 95 -6.89 21.79 -7.81
CA LEU A 95 -6.76 23.06 -7.08
C LEU A 95 -5.45 23.12 -6.29
N LEU A 96 -5.09 22.05 -5.60
CA LEU A 96 -3.82 21.98 -4.84
C LEU A 96 -2.61 22.07 -5.77
N LEU A 97 -2.66 21.41 -6.92
CA LEU A 97 -1.64 21.52 -7.95
C LEU A 97 -1.54 22.94 -8.51
N LEU A 98 -2.67 23.60 -8.74
CA LEU A 98 -2.70 24.99 -9.20
C LEU A 98 -2.08 25.94 -8.18
N ILE A 99 -2.37 25.77 -6.89
CA ILE A 99 -1.75 26.54 -5.80
C ILE A 99 -0.24 26.34 -5.77
N ALA A 100 0.24 25.09 -5.79
CA ALA A 100 1.66 24.79 -5.80
C ALA A 100 2.35 25.39 -7.04
N SER A 101 1.72 25.28 -8.22
CA SER A 101 2.21 25.86 -9.47
C SER A 101 2.27 27.39 -9.42
N ALA A 102 1.27 28.05 -8.84
CA ALA A 102 1.25 29.50 -8.69
C ALA A 102 2.38 29.98 -7.75
N VAL A 103 2.60 29.31 -6.62
CA VAL A 103 3.71 29.62 -5.70
C VAL A 103 5.06 29.35 -6.38
N TYR A 104 5.19 28.27 -7.11
CA TYR A 104 6.38 27.98 -7.90
C TYR A 104 6.64 29.06 -8.96
N ALA A 105 5.61 29.52 -9.68
CA ALA A 105 5.73 30.61 -10.66
C ALA A 105 6.24 31.90 -10.03
N VAL A 106 5.87 32.20 -8.79
CA VAL A 106 6.40 33.37 -8.07
C VAL A 106 7.92 33.24 -7.84
N SER A 107 8.45 32.02 -7.65
CA SER A 107 9.89 31.81 -7.49
C SER A 107 10.71 32.22 -8.73
N PHE A 108 10.09 32.18 -9.94
CA PHE A 108 10.73 32.62 -11.18
C PHE A 108 11.02 34.14 -11.24
N THR A 109 10.36 34.94 -10.40
CA THR A 109 10.65 36.38 -10.29
C THR A 109 12.03 36.67 -9.70
N THR A 110 12.68 35.65 -9.10
CA THR A 110 14.06 35.78 -8.58
C THR A 110 15.03 36.20 -9.66
N GLY A 111 15.79 37.27 -9.39
CA GLY A 111 16.73 37.88 -10.32
C GLY A 111 16.13 38.94 -11.25
N TYR A 112 14.78 39.07 -11.31
CA TYR A 112 14.09 40.08 -12.12
C TYR A 112 13.30 41.08 -11.29
N SER A 113 12.77 40.64 -10.14
CA SER A 113 11.91 41.46 -9.27
C SER A 113 12.15 41.11 -7.81
N PRO A 114 12.10 42.09 -6.87
CA PRO A 114 12.30 41.86 -5.45
C PRO A 114 11.09 41.21 -4.74
N ILE A 115 10.23 40.56 -5.49
CA ILE A 115 8.96 40.00 -4.99
C ILE A 115 9.21 38.75 -4.19
N PHE A 116 9.99 37.79 -4.71
CA PHE A 116 10.31 36.52 -4.05
C PHE A 116 11.56 36.63 -3.19
N TYR A 117 12.68 37.12 -3.78
CA TYR A 117 13.86 37.53 -3.06
C TYR A 117 14.14 39.03 -3.36
N LYS A 118 14.47 39.81 -2.32
CA LYS A 118 14.87 41.20 -2.48
C LYS A 118 16.27 41.32 -3.05
N ASN A 119 17.19 40.53 -2.49
CA ASN A 119 18.56 40.42 -2.93
C ASN A 119 19.05 38.97 -2.88
N VAL A 120 19.97 38.65 -3.78
CA VAL A 120 20.63 37.35 -3.86
C VAL A 120 22.11 37.57 -4.11
N GLU A 121 22.92 37.02 -3.24
CA GLU A 121 24.37 37.02 -3.33
C GLU A 121 24.88 35.59 -3.20
N ILE A 122 26.11 35.36 -3.66
CA ILE A 122 26.79 34.08 -3.45
C ILE A 122 28.08 34.32 -2.66
N GLU A 123 28.40 33.37 -1.81
CA GLU A 123 29.64 33.38 -1.04
C GLU A 123 30.28 32.00 -1.09
N GLN A 124 31.62 31.98 -1.21
CA GLN A 124 32.37 30.71 -1.14
C GLN A 124 32.64 30.37 0.32
N ARG A 125 32.03 29.29 0.82
CA ARG A 125 32.23 28.78 2.18
C ARG A 125 32.52 27.30 2.15
N TYR A 126 33.51 26.85 2.89
CA TYR A 126 33.89 25.41 2.98
C TYR A 126 34.10 24.71 1.63
N GLY A 127 34.53 25.46 0.62
CA GLY A 127 34.77 24.94 -0.74
C GLY A 127 33.50 24.68 -1.57
N ILE A 128 32.38 25.30 -1.18
CA ILE A 128 31.12 25.29 -1.93
C ILE A 128 30.58 26.70 -2.10
N THR A 129 29.71 26.88 -3.09
CA THR A 129 28.92 28.10 -3.24
C THR A 129 27.70 28.05 -2.35
N VAL A 130 27.55 29.04 -1.47
CA VAL A 130 26.40 29.24 -0.61
C VAL A 130 25.64 30.47 -1.10
N MET A 131 24.34 30.32 -1.35
CA MET A 131 23.44 31.37 -1.77
C MET A 131 22.88 32.12 -0.56
N ILE A 132 23.27 33.39 -0.42
CA ILE A 132 22.74 34.30 0.61
C ILE A 132 21.48 34.96 0.04
N LYS A 133 20.35 34.81 0.73
CA LYS A 133 19.03 35.22 0.25
C LYS A 133 18.39 36.20 1.21
N GLU A 134 17.98 37.34 0.70
CA GLU A 134 17.12 38.28 1.42
C GLU A 134 15.68 38.08 0.94
N TYR A 135 14.78 37.64 1.84
CA TYR A 135 13.43 37.27 1.47
C TYR A 135 12.55 38.45 1.09
N GLY A 136 11.82 38.30 -0.01
CA GLY A 136 10.85 39.28 -0.48
C GLY A 136 9.45 39.05 0.17
N PRO A 137 8.48 39.94 -0.11
CA PRO A 137 7.16 39.91 0.54
C PRO A 137 6.36 38.66 0.21
N LEU A 138 6.48 38.12 -0.98
CA LEU A 138 5.73 36.91 -1.39
C LEU A 138 6.43 35.59 -1.03
N HIS A 139 7.65 35.63 -0.53
CA HIS A 139 8.34 34.41 -0.07
C HIS A 139 7.59 33.73 1.09
N SER A 140 6.89 34.50 1.93
CA SER A 140 6.10 33.98 3.04
C SER A 140 4.94 33.06 2.57
N ILE A 141 4.40 33.27 1.36
CA ILE A 141 3.36 32.40 0.78
C ILE A 141 3.87 30.98 0.59
N PHE A 142 5.13 30.81 0.19
CA PHE A 142 5.77 29.50 0.09
C PHE A 142 5.79 28.78 1.45
N TYR A 143 6.17 29.47 2.53
CA TYR A 143 6.17 28.89 3.87
C TYR A 143 4.76 28.54 4.35
N VAL A 144 3.77 29.39 4.09
CA VAL A 144 2.37 29.12 4.43
C VAL A 144 1.87 27.88 3.69
N MET A 145 2.17 27.77 2.40
CA MET A 145 1.76 26.59 1.59
C MET A 145 2.37 25.31 2.14
N ILE A 146 3.69 25.29 2.39
CA ILE A 146 4.34 24.10 2.97
C ILE A 146 3.76 23.79 4.34
N GLY A 147 3.59 24.78 5.20
CA GLY A 147 3.01 24.60 6.53
C GLY A 147 1.61 23.99 6.47
N LEU A 148 0.78 24.43 5.54
CA LEU A 148 -0.56 23.85 5.32
C LEU A 148 -0.49 22.37 4.87
N PHE A 149 0.42 22.04 3.92
CA PHE A 149 0.59 20.64 3.49
C PHE A 149 1.11 19.76 4.63
N LEU A 150 2.07 20.22 5.42
CA LEU A 150 2.59 19.51 6.59
C LEU A 150 1.51 19.27 7.64
N VAL A 151 0.75 20.29 8.01
CA VAL A 151 -0.34 20.18 8.99
C VAL A 151 -1.43 19.24 8.46
N ALA A 152 -1.83 19.37 7.19
CA ALA A 152 -2.81 18.48 6.59
C ALA A 152 -2.33 17.02 6.62
N THR A 153 -1.07 16.77 6.30
CA THR A 153 -0.47 15.42 6.36
C THR A 153 -0.52 14.85 7.76
N LEU A 154 -0.13 15.62 8.78
CA LEU A 154 -0.20 15.18 10.18
C LEU A 154 -1.62 14.88 10.65
N VAL A 155 -2.59 15.70 10.26
CA VAL A 155 -4.02 15.47 10.56
C VAL A 155 -4.51 14.17 9.91
N VAL A 156 -4.13 13.93 8.64
CA VAL A 156 -4.49 12.70 7.92
C VAL A 156 -3.86 11.47 8.57
N LEU A 157 -2.59 11.55 8.97
CA LEU A 157 -1.90 10.46 9.68
C LEU A 157 -2.57 10.17 11.03
N ALA A 158 -2.91 11.19 11.81
CA ALA A 158 -3.63 11.03 13.05
C ALA A 158 -5.03 10.41 12.83
N TYR A 159 -5.77 10.87 11.83
CA TYR A 159 -7.04 10.28 11.45
C TYR A 159 -6.89 8.80 11.07
N GLY A 160 -5.92 8.45 10.22
CA GLY A 160 -5.61 7.07 9.84
C GLY A 160 -5.26 6.20 11.05
N TRP A 161 -4.47 6.76 11.99
CA TRP A 161 -4.06 6.03 13.20
C TRP A 161 -5.23 5.67 14.11
N PHE A 162 -6.13 6.62 14.37
CA PHE A 162 -7.21 6.45 15.36
C PHE A 162 -8.52 5.92 14.76
N LYS A 163 -8.81 6.19 13.50
CA LYS A 163 -10.12 5.91 12.88
C LYS A 163 -10.12 4.79 11.85
N LYS A 164 -8.95 4.35 11.38
CA LYS A 164 -8.83 3.33 10.32
C LYS A 164 -8.10 2.09 10.85
N PRO A 165 -8.80 1.09 11.43
CA PRO A 165 -8.16 -0.12 11.96
C PRO A 165 -7.55 -0.99 10.85
N ASN A 166 -8.07 -0.93 9.63
CA ASN A 166 -7.65 -1.76 8.49
C ASN A 166 -6.38 -1.25 7.78
N ILE A 167 -5.78 -0.17 8.26
CA ILE A 167 -4.54 0.37 7.71
C ILE A 167 -3.37 -0.06 8.58
N SER A 168 -2.28 -0.45 7.93
CA SER A 168 -1.03 -0.81 8.60
C SER A 168 -0.55 0.31 9.52
N LYS A 169 -0.45 0.03 10.81
CA LYS A 169 0.11 0.97 11.78
C LYS A 169 1.61 1.18 11.57
N ARG A 170 2.29 0.17 11.00
CA ARG A 170 3.70 0.26 10.61
C ARG A 170 3.90 1.32 9.53
N ASP A 171 3.09 1.30 8.47
CA ASP A 171 3.21 2.27 7.37
C ASP A 171 2.88 3.68 7.82
N LEU A 172 1.85 3.83 8.68
CA LEU A 172 1.53 5.11 9.29
C LEU A 172 2.66 5.62 10.21
N ALA A 173 3.33 4.72 10.96
CA ALA A 173 4.46 5.10 11.81
C ALA A 173 5.66 5.54 10.98
N ILE A 174 5.99 4.85 9.87
CA ILE A 174 7.03 5.25 8.94
C ILE A 174 6.72 6.64 8.37
N ALA A 175 5.50 6.85 7.85
CA ALA A 175 5.09 8.13 7.30
C ALA A 175 5.10 9.26 8.35
N ALA A 176 4.71 8.99 9.60
CA ALA A 176 4.79 9.95 10.69
C ALA A 176 6.25 10.29 11.05
N PHE A 177 7.12 9.29 11.10
CA PHE A 177 8.55 9.51 11.31
C PHE A 177 9.16 10.40 10.22
N MET A 178 8.91 10.12 8.95
CA MET A 178 9.35 10.92 7.80
C MET A 178 8.92 12.38 7.98
N GLN A 179 7.66 12.60 8.29
CA GLN A 179 7.09 13.94 8.45
C GLN A 179 7.72 14.71 9.63
N ILE A 180 7.90 14.05 10.78
CA ILE A 180 8.54 14.64 11.97
C ILE A 180 10.00 14.93 11.68
N PHE A 181 10.69 14.04 10.97
CA PHE A 181 12.10 14.23 10.59
C PHE A 181 12.28 15.41 9.63
N SER A 182 11.38 15.57 8.66
CA SER A 182 11.40 16.73 7.74
C SER A 182 11.22 18.05 8.49
N ILE A 183 10.29 18.09 9.47
CA ILE A 183 10.10 19.24 10.36
C ILE A 183 11.38 19.52 11.18
N PHE A 184 12.00 18.47 11.73
CA PHE A 184 13.25 18.59 12.48
C PHE A 184 14.37 19.16 11.59
N CYS A 185 14.58 18.64 10.39
CA CYS A 185 15.58 19.13 9.44
C CYS A 185 15.33 20.60 9.09
N TYR A 186 14.09 20.97 8.87
CA TYR A 186 13.73 22.33 8.50
C TYR A 186 14.03 23.35 9.61
N PHE A 187 13.65 23.07 10.86
CA PHE A 187 13.79 24.03 11.97
C PHE A 187 15.13 23.90 12.69
N ILE A 188 15.55 22.69 13.04
CA ILE A 188 16.72 22.45 13.88
C ILE A 188 17.99 22.29 13.05
N GLY A 189 17.91 21.68 11.87
CA GLY A 189 19.06 21.50 10.98
C GLY A 189 19.75 22.82 10.69
N ARG A 190 19.01 23.89 10.39
CA ARG A 190 19.53 25.25 10.16
C ARG A 190 20.21 25.88 11.38
N MET A 191 19.90 25.44 12.59
CA MET A 191 20.57 25.92 13.81
C MET A 191 21.91 25.22 14.01
N ILE A 192 22.08 24.00 13.51
CA ILE A 192 23.32 23.23 13.66
C ILE A 192 24.38 23.69 12.67
N MET A 193 24.03 23.72 11.39
CA MET A 193 24.92 24.21 10.31
C MET A 193 24.10 24.96 9.28
N LYS A 194 24.28 26.29 9.23
CA LYS A 194 23.53 27.18 8.32
C LYS A 194 23.90 27.02 6.85
N GLU A 195 25.07 26.47 6.59
CA GLU A 195 25.63 26.25 5.25
C GLU A 195 25.10 25.03 4.56
N ILE A 196 24.45 24.13 5.32
CA ILE A 196 23.87 22.87 4.79
C ILE A 196 22.35 23.01 4.67
N GLU A 197 21.83 22.73 3.49
CA GLU A 197 20.40 22.58 3.29
C GLU A 197 19.99 21.16 3.73
N TRP A 198 19.56 21.06 4.99
CA TRP A 198 19.17 19.78 5.62
C TRP A 198 17.94 19.13 5.00
N MET A 199 17.17 19.90 4.21
CA MET A 199 16.04 19.34 3.46
C MET A 199 16.48 18.28 2.46
N ALA A 200 17.69 18.36 1.90
CA ALA A 200 18.22 17.29 1.05
C ALA A 200 18.28 15.94 1.78
N LEU A 201 18.63 15.93 3.07
CA LEU A 201 18.63 14.71 3.87
C LEU A 201 17.19 14.25 4.19
N ALA A 202 16.29 15.20 4.45
CA ALA A 202 14.88 14.88 4.71
C ALA A 202 14.22 14.22 3.48
N ASP A 203 14.43 14.81 2.29
CA ASP A 203 13.89 14.27 1.03
C ASP A 203 14.42 12.83 0.76
N LEU A 204 15.70 12.56 1.06
CA LEU A 204 16.28 11.20 0.95
C LEU A 204 15.62 10.21 1.93
N ILE A 205 15.39 10.62 3.17
CA ILE A 205 14.69 9.78 4.17
C ILE A 205 13.26 9.51 3.74
N ASP A 206 12.60 10.50 3.14
CA ASP A 206 11.25 10.34 2.60
C ASP A 206 11.26 9.36 1.41
N GLU A 207 12.24 9.40 0.49
CA GLU A 207 12.40 8.40 -0.58
C GLU A 207 12.55 6.98 -0.01
N ILE A 208 13.42 6.80 0.98
CA ILE A 208 13.65 5.49 1.62
C ILE A 208 12.36 5.02 2.31
N GLY A 209 11.70 5.90 3.05
CA GLY A 209 10.45 5.60 3.73
C GLY A 209 9.35 5.20 2.76
N PHE A 210 9.20 5.89 1.63
CA PHE A 210 8.24 5.50 0.61
C PHE A 210 8.59 4.18 -0.08
N LEU A 211 9.88 3.83 -0.26
CA LEU A 211 10.26 2.48 -0.73
C LEU A 211 9.82 1.39 0.25
N LEU A 212 10.04 1.61 1.55
CA LEU A 212 9.62 0.66 2.59
C LEU A 212 8.10 0.49 2.63
N ILE A 213 7.37 1.59 2.58
CA ILE A 213 5.90 1.60 2.56
C ILE A 213 5.38 0.89 1.30
N MET A 214 5.95 1.19 0.12
CA MET A 214 5.51 0.58 -1.14
C MET A 214 5.73 -0.94 -1.16
N ASN A 215 6.90 -1.41 -0.72
CA ASN A 215 7.17 -2.84 -0.64
C ASN A 215 6.16 -3.54 0.29
N HIS A 216 5.63 -2.83 1.27
CA HIS A 216 4.64 -3.34 2.20
C HIS A 216 3.20 -3.22 1.66
N ILE A 217 2.82 -2.06 1.08
CA ILE A 217 1.48 -1.86 0.47
C ILE A 217 1.21 -2.86 -0.66
N GLY A 218 2.23 -3.26 -1.43
CA GLY A 218 2.09 -4.30 -2.44
C GLY A 218 1.49 -5.61 -1.90
N LEU A 219 1.59 -5.84 -0.58
CA LEU A 219 0.96 -6.98 0.09
C LEU A 219 -0.55 -6.77 0.35
N TYR A 220 -1.03 -5.53 0.41
CA TYR A 220 -2.44 -5.21 0.76
C TYR A 220 -3.36 -4.99 -0.45
N GLN A 221 -2.80 -4.72 -1.63
CA GLN A 221 -3.58 -4.47 -2.86
C GLN A 221 -3.97 -5.77 -3.58
N VAL A 222 -4.12 -6.86 -2.86
CA VAL A 222 -4.62 -8.14 -3.40
C VAL A 222 -6.02 -7.99 -4.01
N ASP A 223 -6.82 -7.07 -3.50
CA ASP A 223 -8.19 -6.84 -4.00
C ASP A 223 -8.20 -6.39 -5.48
N ASP A 224 -7.26 -5.54 -5.92
CA ASP A 224 -7.22 -5.09 -7.32
C ASP A 224 -6.62 -6.13 -8.28
N LEU A 225 -5.69 -6.97 -7.81
CA LEU A 225 -5.02 -8.00 -8.61
C LEU A 225 -5.89 -9.24 -8.80
N VAL A 226 -6.60 -9.66 -7.76
CA VAL A 226 -7.49 -10.83 -7.79
C VAL A 226 -8.84 -10.47 -8.42
N LEU A 227 -9.38 -9.27 -8.17
CA LEU A 227 -10.65 -8.80 -8.73
C LEU A 227 -10.61 -8.59 -10.25
N SER A 228 -9.47 -8.20 -10.81
CA SER A 228 -9.35 -8.07 -12.28
C SER A 228 -9.33 -9.41 -13.01
N SER A 229 -8.99 -10.49 -12.31
CA SER A 229 -8.93 -11.85 -12.87
C SER A 229 -10.23 -12.64 -12.68
N ILE A 230 -11.07 -12.28 -11.70
CA ILE A 230 -12.27 -13.04 -11.32
C ILE A 230 -13.47 -12.11 -11.12
N GLN A 231 -13.91 -11.48 -12.20
CA GLN A 231 -15.23 -10.82 -12.28
C GLN A 231 -16.38 -11.84 -12.33
N ASN A 232 -16.29 -12.95 -11.61
CA ASN A 232 -17.36 -13.93 -11.55
C ASN A 232 -18.19 -13.79 -10.25
N GLU A 233 -19.31 -13.09 -10.39
CA GLU A 233 -20.57 -13.29 -9.67
C GLU A 233 -20.60 -13.17 -8.13
N GLY A 234 -19.63 -12.55 -7.48
CA GLY A 234 -19.73 -12.25 -6.04
C GLY A 234 -19.82 -13.48 -5.09
N LYS A 235 -19.46 -14.67 -5.58
CA LYS A 235 -19.55 -15.94 -4.85
C LYS A 235 -18.25 -16.36 -4.16
N VAL A 236 -17.12 -15.74 -4.48
CA VAL A 236 -15.81 -16.11 -3.94
C VAL A 236 -15.24 -14.97 -3.10
N GLY A 237 -14.92 -15.26 -1.86
CA GLY A 237 -14.24 -14.38 -0.93
C GLY A 237 -12.75 -14.71 -0.85
N TYR A 238 -11.90 -13.70 -0.62
CA TYR A 238 -10.45 -13.87 -0.49
C TYR A 238 -9.95 -13.29 0.82
N VAL A 239 -8.99 -14.00 1.44
CA VAL A 239 -8.24 -13.53 2.61
C VAL A 239 -6.76 -13.68 2.31
N ALA A 240 -6.00 -12.61 2.44
CA ALA A 240 -4.56 -12.59 2.26
C ALA A 240 -3.86 -12.53 3.61
N LEU A 241 -2.87 -13.41 3.79
CA LEU A 241 -2.02 -13.49 4.98
C LEU A 241 -0.54 -13.44 4.58
N ASP A 242 0.30 -12.87 5.45
CA ASP A 242 1.76 -12.90 5.26
C ASP A 242 2.37 -14.28 5.62
N PHE A 243 3.70 -14.43 5.49
CA PHE A 243 4.39 -15.67 5.88
C PHE A 243 4.29 -15.99 7.37
N ASN A 244 4.04 -14.98 8.22
CA ASN A 244 3.83 -15.13 9.66
C ASN A 244 2.35 -15.33 10.01
N LYS A 245 1.51 -15.61 9.00
CA LYS A 245 0.05 -15.80 9.13
C LYS A 245 -0.69 -14.57 9.68
N ARG A 246 -0.11 -13.37 9.49
CA ARG A 246 -0.76 -12.11 9.87
C ARG A 246 -1.68 -11.67 8.76
N TYR A 247 -2.83 -11.15 9.16
CA TYR A 247 -3.85 -10.64 8.25
C TYR A 247 -3.32 -9.43 7.47
N LEU A 248 -3.37 -9.51 6.16
CA LEU A 248 -3.04 -8.41 5.26
C LEU A 248 -4.32 -7.70 4.81
N SER A 249 -5.19 -8.41 4.12
CA SER A 249 -6.47 -7.87 3.64
C SER A 249 -7.47 -8.99 3.38
N SER A 250 -8.72 -8.62 3.13
CA SER A 250 -9.75 -9.53 2.63
C SER A 250 -10.76 -8.78 1.78
N SER A 251 -11.33 -9.49 0.80
CA SER A 251 -12.40 -8.96 -0.04
C SER A 251 -13.66 -8.67 0.76
N ASP A 252 -14.53 -7.80 0.23
CA ASP A 252 -15.83 -7.51 0.85
C ASP A 252 -16.74 -8.73 0.87
N VAL A 253 -16.55 -9.67 -0.07
CA VAL A 253 -17.26 -10.97 -0.08
C VAL A 253 -16.82 -11.83 1.10
N ALA A 254 -15.51 -11.94 1.36
CA ALA A 254 -15.00 -12.68 2.52
C ALA A 254 -15.47 -12.06 3.84
N LYS A 255 -15.55 -10.74 3.94
CA LYS A 255 -16.09 -10.05 5.14
C LYS A 255 -17.60 -10.27 5.32
N ARG A 256 -18.35 -10.50 4.23
CA ARG A 256 -19.76 -10.90 4.34
C ARG A 256 -19.92 -12.34 4.83
N PHE A 257 -19.06 -13.25 4.37
CA PHE A 257 -19.07 -14.64 4.82
C PHE A 257 -18.56 -14.77 6.26
N LEU A 258 -17.52 -14.04 6.59
CA LEU A 258 -16.83 -14.05 7.86
C LEU A 258 -16.70 -12.62 8.42
N PRO A 259 -17.75 -12.10 9.10
CA PRO A 259 -17.77 -10.72 9.61
C PRO A 259 -16.65 -10.42 10.63
N GLU A 260 -16.06 -11.44 11.25
CA GLU A 260 -14.92 -11.33 12.17
C GLU A 260 -13.68 -10.74 11.49
N LEU A 261 -13.52 -11.00 10.18
CA LEU A 261 -12.42 -10.43 9.39
C LEU A 261 -12.44 -8.89 9.37
N ALA A 262 -13.63 -8.29 9.41
CA ALA A 262 -13.77 -6.84 9.45
C ALA A 262 -13.23 -6.22 10.76
N LYS A 263 -13.09 -7.01 11.82
CA LYS A 263 -12.57 -6.58 13.13
C LYS A 263 -11.07 -6.81 13.27
N THR A 264 -10.47 -7.59 12.37
CA THR A 264 -9.05 -7.92 12.41
C THR A 264 -8.23 -6.76 11.84
N PRO A 265 -7.33 -6.16 12.63
CA PRO A 265 -6.43 -5.12 12.13
C PRO A 265 -5.39 -5.71 11.17
N ALA A 266 -4.96 -4.93 10.18
CA ALA A 266 -3.85 -5.30 9.32
C ALA A 266 -2.55 -5.52 10.13
N ASP A 267 -1.68 -6.42 9.67
CA ASP A 267 -0.42 -6.85 10.32
C ASP A 267 -0.58 -7.58 11.67
N HIS A 268 -1.81 -7.95 12.05
CA HIS A 268 -2.09 -8.69 13.27
C HIS A 268 -2.62 -10.11 12.94
N PRO A 269 -2.45 -11.07 13.86
CA PRO A 269 -3.13 -12.34 13.75
C PRO A 269 -4.66 -12.14 13.68
N ILE A 270 -5.36 -13.06 13.04
CA ILE A 270 -6.83 -13.03 12.99
C ILE A 270 -7.37 -13.01 14.43
N THR A 271 -8.28 -12.08 14.69
CA THR A 271 -8.78 -11.79 16.05
C THR A 271 -9.65 -12.92 16.58
N ASP A 272 -10.39 -13.61 15.72
CA ASP A 272 -11.21 -14.77 16.10
C ASP A 272 -10.33 -16.01 16.22
N ASP A 273 -10.28 -16.61 17.43
CA ASP A 273 -9.39 -17.73 17.73
C ASP A 273 -9.75 -18.99 16.93
N VAL A 274 -11.04 -19.28 16.75
CA VAL A 274 -11.50 -20.48 16.03
C VAL A 274 -11.14 -20.38 14.54
N LEU A 275 -11.36 -19.22 13.96
CA LEU A 275 -11.03 -18.97 12.56
C LEU A 275 -9.50 -18.98 12.35
N ARG A 276 -8.75 -18.41 13.29
CA ARG A 276 -7.29 -18.39 13.26
C ARG A 276 -6.74 -19.81 13.30
N GLU A 277 -7.16 -20.63 14.26
CA GLU A 277 -6.69 -22.02 14.40
C GLU A 277 -7.01 -22.84 13.14
N SER A 278 -8.19 -22.64 12.54
CA SER A 278 -8.57 -23.31 11.31
C SER A 278 -7.65 -22.94 10.15
N PHE A 279 -7.43 -21.64 9.95
CA PHE A 279 -6.55 -21.14 8.87
C PHE A 279 -5.09 -21.57 9.11
N ASP A 280 -4.61 -21.49 10.34
CA ASP A 280 -3.25 -21.90 10.70
C ASP A 280 -3.02 -23.37 10.37
N LYS A 281 -3.97 -24.24 10.72
CA LYS A 281 -3.92 -25.68 10.43
C LYS A 281 -3.91 -25.96 8.93
N TRP A 282 -4.77 -25.29 8.16
CA TRP A 282 -4.86 -25.51 6.71
C TRP A 282 -3.63 -24.99 5.98
N ILE A 283 -3.06 -23.86 6.41
CA ILE A 283 -1.81 -23.32 5.88
C ILE A 283 -0.66 -24.28 6.18
N GLU A 284 -0.56 -24.84 7.39
CA GLU A 284 0.49 -25.81 7.74
C GLU A 284 0.39 -27.09 6.90
N GLN A 285 -0.82 -27.58 6.69
CA GLN A 285 -1.06 -28.72 5.83
C GLN A 285 -0.65 -28.41 4.39
N TYR A 286 -1.08 -27.27 3.84
CA TYR A 286 -0.67 -26.83 2.51
C TYR A 286 0.84 -26.68 2.37
N ALA A 287 1.53 -26.09 3.36
CA ALA A 287 2.97 -25.90 3.35
C ALA A 287 3.73 -27.24 3.40
N THR A 288 3.18 -28.25 4.06
CA THR A 288 3.79 -29.57 4.23
C THR A 288 3.57 -30.45 2.99
N GLU A 289 2.34 -30.51 2.50
CA GLU A 289 1.97 -31.42 1.41
C GLU A 289 2.23 -30.81 0.03
N LYS A 290 2.42 -29.48 -0.07
CA LYS A 290 2.54 -28.70 -1.31
C LYS A 290 1.38 -28.97 -2.30
N MET A 291 0.27 -29.46 -1.79
CA MET A 291 -0.98 -29.66 -2.51
C MET A 291 -2.07 -28.85 -1.84
N SER A 292 -2.78 -28.11 -2.67
CA SER A 292 -3.99 -27.45 -2.18
C SER A 292 -5.09 -28.48 -2.00
N LEU A 293 -5.51 -28.65 -0.76
CA LEU A 293 -6.68 -29.47 -0.41
C LEU A 293 -7.86 -28.54 -0.15
N ASP A 294 -9.03 -29.00 -0.58
CA ASP A 294 -10.27 -28.33 -0.26
C ASP A 294 -10.66 -28.61 1.18
N HIS A 295 -10.89 -27.57 1.95
CA HIS A 295 -11.34 -27.65 3.33
C HIS A 295 -12.79 -27.16 3.44
N THR A 296 -13.54 -27.70 4.38
CA THR A 296 -14.91 -27.28 4.64
C THR A 296 -15.00 -26.51 5.94
N LEU A 297 -15.56 -25.30 5.88
CA LEU A 297 -15.85 -24.47 7.04
C LEU A 297 -17.37 -24.39 7.22
N ASN A 298 -17.88 -24.99 8.30
CA ASN A 298 -19.28 -24.89 8.66
C ASN A 298 -19.48 -23.69 9.60
N LYS A 299 -20.37 -22.79 9.21
CA LYS A 299 -20.70 -21.63 10.03
C LYS A 299 -22.18 -21.29 9.93
N ASP A 300 -22.88 -21.33 11.05
CA ASP A 300 -24.34 -21.16 11.14
C ASP A 300 -25.08 -22.14 10.22
N LYS A 301 -25.72 -21.61 9.17
CA LYS A 301 -26.43 -22.38 8.15
C LYS A 301 -25.65 -22.55 6.85
N PHE A 302 -24.46 -22.00 6.77
CA PHE A 302 -23.67 -21.97 5.55
C PHE A 302 -22.52 -22.96 5.62
N ILE A 303 -22.23 -23.55 4.48
CA ILE A 303 -21.09 -24.43 4.26
C ILE A 303 -20.16 -23.75 3.25
N TYR A 304 -18.98 -23.40 3.70
CA TYR A 304 -17.98 -22.76 2.85
C TYR A 304 -16.90 -23.76 2.45
N LEU A 305 -16.61 -23.80 1.15
CA LEU A 305 -15.44 -24.47 0.63
C LEU A 305 -14.26 -23.50 0.73
N VAL A 306 -13.17 -23.94 1.34
CA VAL A 306 -11.97 -23.13 1.59
C VAL A 306 -10.78 -23.75 0.90
N HIS A 307 -10.12 -22.96 0.07
CA HIS A 307 -8.95 -23.35 -0.69
C HIS A 307 -7.75 -22.50 -0.26
N VAL A 308 -6.61 -23.13 0.03
CA VAL A 308 -5.37 -22.42 0.43
C VAL A 308 -4.38 -22.48 -0.71
N GLY A 309 -3.86 -21.34 -1.09
CA GLY A 309 -2.85 -21.18 -2.12
C GLY A 309 -1.75 -20.20 -1.72
N ASP A 310 -0.80 -20.05 -2.61
CA ASP A 310 0.27 -19.06 -2.44
C ASP A 310 -0.19 -17.69 -2.91
N LEU A 311 0.10 -16.68 -2.11
CA LEU A 311 -0.03 -15.29 -2.50
C LEU A 311 1.21 -14.85 -3.24
N TYR A 312 1.04 -14.51 -4.51
CA TYR A 312 2.12 -13.99 -5.35
C TYR A 312 1.98 -12.49 -5.60
N ASP A 313 3.13 -11.84 -5.71
CA ASP A 313 3.26 -10.48 -6.17
C ASP A 313 4.26 -10.49 -7.34
N GLY A 314 3.75 -10.54 -8.56
CA GLY A 314 4.53 -10.90 -9.75
C GLY A 314 5.00 -12.36 -9.66
N ASN A 315 6.32 -12.57 -9.65
CA ASN A 315 6.93 -13.90 -9.55
C ASN A 315 7.39 -14.26 -8.11
N GLU A 316 7.22 -13.36 -7.16
CA GLU A 316 7.65 -13.57 -5.78
C GLU A 316 6.48 -14.02 -4.90
N LYS A 317 6.66 -15.13 -4.21
CA LYS A 317 5.73 -15.55 -3.16
C LYS A 317 5.83 -14.57 -1.99
N ARG A 318 4.67 -14.07 -1.52
CA ARG A 318 4.58 -13.06 -0.44
C ARG A 318 3.84 -13.55 0.80
N GLY A 319 3.16 -14.67 0.70
CA GLY A 319 2.39 -15.23 1.79
C GLY A 319 1.41 -16.29 1.31
N TYR A 320 0.22 -16.28 1.88
CA TYR A 320 -0.85 -17.24 1.60
C TYR A 320 -2.13 -16.52 1.20
N LEU A 321 -2.83 -17.09 0.24
CA LEU A 321 -4.15 -16.68 -0.21
C LEU A 321 -5.16 -17.75 0.18
N ILE A 322 -6.20 -17.35 0.90
CA ILE A 322 -7.30 -18.23 1.27
C ILE A 322 -8.53 -17.81 0.46
N GLU A 323 -9.03 -18.71 -0.37
CA GLU A 323 -10.24 -18.55 -1.14
C GLU A 323 -11.39 -19.21 -0.39
N ILE A 324 -12.53 -18.53 -0.31
CA ILE A 324 -13.72 -18.98 0.42
C ILE A 324 -14.91 -18.90 -0.53
N THR A 325 -15.52 -20.02 -0.82
CA THR A 325 -16.67 -20.11 -1.71
C THR A 325 -17.90 -20.62 -0.92
N ASP A 326 -19.04 -20.00 -1.12
CA ASP A 326 -20.29 -20.52 -0.57
C ASP A 326 -20.73 -21.75 -1.37
N ASP A 327 -20.62 -22.91 -0.74
CA ASP A 327 -20.91 -24.23 -1.30
C ASP A 327 -22.23 -24.82 -0.75
N THR A 328 -22.99 -24.06 0.01
CA THR A 328 -24.17 -24.49 0.75
C THR A 328 -25.17 -25.19 -0.18
N GLU A 329 -25.52 -24.55 -1.30
CA GLU A 329 -26.50 -25.09 -2.25
C GLU A 329 -26.03 -26.40 -2.91
N HIS A 330 -24.72 -26.52 -3.17
CA HIS A 330 -24.15 -27.75 -3.72
C HIS A 330 -24.19 -28.88 -2.70
N GLN A 331 -23.79 -28.62 -1.47
CA GLN A 331 -23.79 -29.62 -0.39
C GLN A 331 -25.23 -30.08 -0.03
N GLU A 332 -26.20 -29.17 -0.04
CA GLU A 332 -27.61 -29.52 0.13
C GLU A 332 -28.09 -30.46 -0.98
N ARG A 333 -27.74 -30.16 -2.24
CA ARG A 333 -28.09 -31.04 -3.38
C ARG A 333 -27.44 -32.43 -3.27
N VAL A 334 -26.17 -32.49 -2.86
CA VAL A 334 -25.47 -33.76 -2.64
C VAL A 334 -26.16 -34.57 -1.56
N ALA A 335 -26.49 -33.93 -0.44
CA ALA A 335 -27.21 -34.60 0.66
C ALA A 335 -28.63 -35.11 0.25
N ASP A 336 -29.33 -34.38 -0.62
CA ASP A 336 -30.62 -34.79 -1.17
C ASP A 336 -30.45 -35.99 -2.08
N ILE A 337 -29.46 -36.01 -2.95
CA ILE A 337 -29.13 -37.15 -3.83
C ILE A 337 -28.76 -38.37 -2.99
N GLU A 338 -27.96 -38.22 -1.95
CA GLU A 338 -27.59 -39.32 -1.06
C GLU A 338 -28.82 -39.88 -0.35
N ARG A 339 -29.72 -39.04 0.17
CA ARG A 339 -30.97 -39.44 0.80
C ARG A 339 -31.84 -40.22 -0.19
N TYR A 340 -31.96 -39.73 -1.42
CA TYR A 340 -32.70 -40.40 -2.47
C TYR A 340 -32.10 -41.77 -2.81
N ASN A 341 -30.76 -41.85 -2.98
CA ASN A 341 -30.06 -43.11 -3.24
C ASN A 341 -30.23 -44.13 -2.10
N MET A 342 -30.19 -43.68 -0.84
CA MET A 342 -30.44 -44.54 0.32
C MET A 342 -31.88 -45.09 0.31
N SER A 343 -32.88 -44.27 -0.05
CA SER A 343 -34.28 -44.71 -0.16
C SER A 343 -34.46 -45.73 -1.27
N LEU A 344 -33.83 -45.48 -2.44
CA LEU A 344 -33.86 -46.39 -3.59
C LEU A 344 -33.20 -47.74 -3.27
N ASN A 345 -32.04 -47.70 -2.59
CA ASN A 345 -31.38 -48.94 -2.16
C ASN A 345 -32.25 -49.77 -1.18
N ARG A 346 -32.98 -49.12 -0.24
CA ARG A 346 -33.89 -49.78 0.67
C ARG A 346 -35.04 -50.44 -0.11
N GLU A 347 -35.61 -49.74 -1.11
CA GLU A 347 -36.66 -50.26 -1.95
C GLU A 347 -36.18 -51.44 -2.81
N LEU A 348 -34.98 -51.36 -3.37
CA LEU A 348 -34.36 -52.46 -4.12
C LEU A 348 -34.13 -53.69 -3.24
N MET A 349 -33.64 -53.51 -2.01
CA MET A 349 -33.47 -54.62 -1.06
C MET A 349 -34.78 -55.26 -0.67
N ALA A 350 -35.83 -54.44 -0.45
CA ALA A 350 -37.17 -54.96 -0.16
C ALA A 350 -37.75 -55.76 -1.34
N LYS A 351 -37.62 -55.28 -2.58
CA LYS A 351 -38.03 -55.98 -3.80
C LYS A 351 -37.26 -57.30 -4.01
N ALA A 352 -35.91 -57.22 -3.80
CA ALA A 352 -35.08 -58.43 -3.91
C ALA A 352 -35.46 -59.51 -2.88
N LYS A 353 -35.84 -59.12 -1.66
CA LYS A 353 -36.32 -60.04 -0.64
C LYS A 353 -37.63 -60.63 -1.04
N LEU A 354 -38.57 -59.83 -1.55
CA LEU A 354 -39.89 -60.34 -2.02
C LEU A 354 -39.74 -61.28 -3.19
N ILE A 355 -38.86 -61.03 -4.15
CA ILE A 355 -38.56 -61.93 -5.28
C ILE A 355 -38.06 -63.27 -4.76
N ARG A 356 -37.13 -63.34 -3.84
CA ARG A 356 -36.64 -64.60 -3.23
C ARG A 356 -37.69 -65.34 -2.51
N GLU A 357 -38.60 -64.65 -1.79
CA GLU A 357 -39.72 -65.27 -1.12
C GLU A 357 -40.74 -65.86 -2.12
N LEU A 358 -40.98 -65.23 -3.26
CA LEU A 358 -41.84 -65.71 -4.33
C LEU A 358 -41.22 -66.89 -5.08
N GLU A 359 -39.88 -66.81 -5.36
CA GLU A 359 -39.14 -67.93 -5.97
C GLU A 359 -39.21 -69.20 -5.08
N ALA A 360 -38.93 -69.04 -3.78
CA ALA A 360 -39.05 -70.19 -2.83
C ALA A 360 -40.43 -70.73 -2.73
N LYS A 361 -41.49 -69.90 -2.84
CA LYS A 361 -42.91 -70.42 -2.88
C LYS A 361 -43.23 -71.11 -4.20
N ALA A 362 -42.69 -70.66 -5.32
CA ALA A 362 -42.89 -71.29 -6.63
C ALA A 362 -42.17 -72.64 -6.71
N GLU A 363 -40.97 -72.78 -6.15
CA GLU A 363 -40.25 -74.06 -6.06
C GLU A 363 -41.01 -75.06 -5.21
N ASN A 364 -41.52 -74.64 -4.04
CA ASN A 364 -42.32 -75.53 -3.15
C ASN A 364 -43.69 -75.98 -3.76
N SER A 365 -44.28 -75.15 -4.67
CA SER A 365 -45.51 -75.49 -5.37
C SER A 365 -45.33 -76.36 -6.63
N SER A 366 -44.12 -76.58 -7.07
CA SER A 366 -43.76 -77.44 -8.20
C SER A 366 -43.30 -78.83 -7.76
N GLU A 367 -43.14 -79.06 -6.47
CA GLU A 367 -42.81 -80.35 -5.86
C GLU A 367 -44.07 -81.08 -5.31
N GLU A 368 -45.23 -80.42 -5.29
CA GLU A 368 -46.56 -81.10 -5.03
C GLU A 368 -47.26 -81.46 -6.37
#